data_8b7978ca53d6a6cbd2fc17c0ebe5e201
#
_entry.id   8b7978ca53d6a6cbd2fc17c0ebe5e201
#
_cell.length_a   1.000
_cell.length_b   1.000
_cell.length_c   1.000
_cell.angle_alpha   90.00
_cell.angle_beta   90.00
_cell.angle_gamma   90.00
#
_symmetry.space_group_name_H-M   'P 1'
#
loop_
_entity.id
_entity.type
_entity.pdbx_description
1 polymer ?
#
loop_
_entity_poly.entity_id
_entity_poly.type
_entity_poly.pdbx_seq_one_letter_code
_entity_poly.pdbx_strand_id
1 'polypeptide(L)'
;MDNAYPSKLLEKAVGEFSKLPGIGRKTALRLVLNMLRRSEEEVEEFAGAVSRLRKDVKYCRVCHNISDTEVCPICSDTHRDASTICVVENIRDVMAVENTQQYGGLYHVLGGIISPMDGIGPSDIEIDSLVKRVAEGGVREVILALSSTMEGDTTNFYISRKLAPYDVELSVIARGISVGDELEYTDEVTLGRAIINRTKMTGK
;
A
#
# COMPACT_ATOMS: atom_id res chain seq x y z
N MET A 1 6.65 9.28 -37.11
CA MET A 1 7.82 10.17 -37.28
C MET A 1 8.89 9.67 -36.33
N ASP A 2 9.89 8.97 -36.87
CA ASP A 2 11.05 8.57 -36.10
C ASP A 2 11.85 9.82 -35.75
N ASN A 3 11.80 10.23 -34.49
CA ASN A 3 12.69 11.28 -34.00
C ASN A 3 14.12 10.69 -34.03
N ALA A 4 14.91 11.05 -35.04
CA ALA A 4 16.31 10.68 -35.09
C ALA A 4 17.07 11.40 -33.96
N TYR A 5 17.42 10.66 -32.91
CA TYR A 5 18.27 11.20 -31.84
C TYR A 5 19.72 11.37 -32.36
N PRO A 6 20.42 12.45 -31.99
CA PRO A 6 21.79 12.69 -32.42
C PRO A 6 22.79 11.70 -31.80
N SER A 7 22.37 10.91 -30.81
CA SER A 7 23.23 9.92 -30.12
C SER A 7 22.40 8.68 -29.78
N LYS A 8 22.98 7.51 -30.01
CA LYS A 8 22.38 6.22 -29.58
C LYS A 8 22.30 6.08 -28.06
N LEU A 9 23.20 6.69 -27.32
CA LEU A 9 23.17 6.70 -25.85
C LEU A 9 21.97 7.52 -25.36
N LEU A 10 21.73 8.68 -25.96
CA LEU A 10 20.55 9.50 -25.68
C LEU A 10 19.27 8.73 -25.99
N GLU A 11 19.18 8.11 -27.15
CA GLU A 11 18.03 7.31 -27.56
C GLU A 11 17.74 6.18 -26.57
N LYS A 12 18.77 5.43 -26.16
CA LYS A 12 18.65 4.34 -25.19
C LYS A 12 18.13 4.85 -23.83
N ALA A 13 18.72 5.92 -23.31
CA ALA A 13 18.29 6.50 -22.04
C ALA A 13 16.84 6.99 -22.08
N VAL A 14 16.44 7.70 -23.15
CA VAL A 14 15.04 8.12 -23.37
C VAL A 14 14.11 6.91 -23.44
N GLY A 15 14.54 5.83 -24.11
CA GLY A 15 13.82 4.57 -24.20
C GLY A 15 13.54 3.97 -22.80
N GLU A 16 14.55 3.88 -21.93
CA GLU A 16 14.39 3.33 -20.58
C GLU A 16 13.48 4.20 -19.71
N PHE A 17 13.66 5.53 -19.73
CA PHE A 17 12.77 6.43 -19.00
C PHE A 17 11.32 6.36 -19.48
N SER A 18 11.08 6.16 -20.77
CA SER A 18 9.72 6.07 -21.32
C SER A 18 8.99 4.77 -20.99
N LYS A 19 9.67 3.77 -20.44
CA LYS A 19 9.04 2.54 -19.90
C LYS A 19 8.40 2.75 -18.53
N LEU A 20 8.76 3.84 -17.85
CA LEU A 20 8.17 4.14 -16.54
C LEU A 20 6.71 4.58 -16.71
N PRO A 21 5.78 4.10 -15.84
CA PRO A 21 4.38 4.47 -15.90
C PRO A 21 4.18 5.99 -15.84
N GLY A 22 3.35 6.52 -16.73
CA GLY A 22 3.09 7.97 -16.82
C GLY A 22 4.20 8.81 -17.49
N ILE A 23 5.31 8.20 -17.90
CA ILE A 23 6.40 8.90 -18.59
C ILE A 23 6.33 8.67 -20.09
N GLY A 24 5.80 9.67 -20.82
CA GLY A 24 5.83 9.67 -22.28
C GLY A 24 7.21 10.08 -22.83
N ARG A 25 7.48 9.77 -24.11
CA ARG A 25 8.79 10.06 -24.77
C ARG A 25 9.25 11.52 -24.62
N LYS A 26 8.32 12.49 -24.70
CA LYS A 26 8.65 13.92 -24.55
C LYS A 26 9.16 14.25 -23.14
N THR A 27 8.50 13.70 -22.12
CA THR A 27 8.92 13.85 -20.72
C THR A 27 10.25 13.12 -20.48
N ALA A 28 10.39 11.90 -20.99
CA ALA A 28 11.64 11.13 -20.91
C ALA A 28 12.82 11.90 -21.48
N LEU A 29 12.68 12.48 -22.68
CA LEU A 29 13.73 13.30 -23.30
C LEU A 29 14.13 14.49 -22.40
N ARG A 30 13.14 15.20 -21.84
CA ARG A 30 13.39 16.33 -20.94
C ARG A 30 14.17 15.90 -19.68
N LEU A 31 13.82 14.75 -19.09
CA LEU A 31 14.51 14.20 -17.92
C LEU A 31 15.95 13.81 -18.25
N VAL A 32 16.17 13.11 -19.36
CA VAL A 32 17.51 12.69 -19.79
C VAL A 32 18.40 13.90 -20.13
N LEU A 33 17.86 14.90 -20.83
CA LEU A 33 18.60 16.14 -21.09
C LEU A 33 18.93 16.92 -19.81
N ASN A 34 18.08 16.84 -18.78
CA ASN A 34 18.40 17.40 -17.47
C ASN A 34 19.57 16.67 -16.81
N MET A 35 19.68 15.34 -16.95
CA MET A 35 20.80 14.56 -16.42
C MET A 35 22.15 14.94 -17.06
N LEU A 36 22.16 15.28 -18.35
CA LEU A 36 23.38 15.77 -19.03
C LEU A 36 23.90 17.11 -18.48
N ARG A 37 23.13 17.81 -17.66
CA ARG A 37 23.55 19.06 -17.00
C ARG A 37 24.09 18.85 -15.59
N ARG A 38 23.98 17.63 -15.06
CA ARG A 38 24.51 17.23 -13.75
C ARG A 38 25.94 16.72 -13.89
N SER A 39 26.64 16.65 -12.78
CA SER A 39 27.95 16.00 -12.76
C SER A 39 27.82 14.48 -12.98
N GLU A 40 28.91 13.83 -13.37
CA GLU A 40 28.93 12.37 -13.54
C GLU A 40 28.64 11.67 -12.22
N GLU A 41 29.16 12.18 -11.10
CA GLU A 41 28.97 11.65 -9.76
C GLU A 41 27.47 11.69 -9.33
N GLU A 42 26.77 12.80 -9.60
CA GLU A 42 25.34 12.92 -9.30
C GLU A 42 24.49 11.93 -10.09
N VAL A 43 24.87 11.67 -11.35
CA VAL A 43 24.18 10.70 -12.21
C VAL A 43 24.47 9.27 -11.76
N GLU A 44 25.71 8.97 -11.37
CA GLU A 44 26.08 7.66 -10.82
C GLU A 44 25.40 7.39 -9.49
N GLU A 45 25.30 8.37 -8.61
CA GLU A 45 24.58 8.26 -7.34
C GLU A 45 23.10 7.95 -7.58
N PHE A 46 22.45 8.69 -8.48
CA PHE A 46 21.05 8.43 -8.86
C PHE A 46 20.87 7.02 -9.42
N ALA A 47 21.69 6.62 -10.39
CA ALA A 47 21.60 5.29 -11.01
C ALA A 47 21.86 4.18 -9.98
N GLY A 48 22.84 4.41 -9.09
CA GLY A 48 23.18 3.52 -8.01
C GLY A 48 22.04 3.36 -7.00
N ALA A 49 21.37 4.46 -6.63
CA ALA A 49 20.22 4.42 -5.72
C ALA A 49 19.07 3.57 -6.29
N VAL A 50 18.70 3.78 -7.56
CA VAL A 50 17.66 3.00 -8.24
C VAL A 50 18.04 1.52 -8.34
N SER A 51 19.30 1.23 -8.69
CA SER A 51 19.80 -0.15 -8.81
C SER A 51 19.81 -0.87 -7.46
N ARG A 52 20.27 -0.21 -6.39
CA ARG A 52 20.29 -0.76 -5.03
C ARG A 52 18.89 -1.00 -4.51
N LEU A 53 17.96 -0.06 -4.71
CA LEU A 53 16.56 -0.23 -4.31
C LEU A 53 16.02 -1.58 -4.80
N ARG A 54 16.24 -1.93 -6.07
CA ARG A 54 15.72 -3.21 -6.62
C ARG A 54 16.46 -4.43 -6.12
N LYS A 55 17.78 -4.31 -5.84
CA LYS A 55 18.62 -5.44 -5.44
C LYS A 55 18.55 -5.75 -3.95
N ASP A 56 18.51 -4.71 -3.11
CA ASP A 56 18.82 -4.80 -1.69
C ASP A 56 17.57 -4.69 -0.82
N VAL A 57 16.47 -4.09 -1.35
CA VAL A 57 15.20 -4.02 -0.62
C VAL A 57 14.64 -5.42 -0.36
N LYS A 58 14.23 -5.65 0.87
CA LYS A 58 13.61 -6.89 1.33
C LYS A 58 12.13 -6.67 1.63
N TYR A 59 11.40 -7.76 1.75
CA TYR A 59 10.07 -7.76 2.34
C TYR A 59 10.17 -8.31 3.77
N CYS A 60 9.56 -7.58 4.71
CA CYS A 60 9.53 -8.02 6.10
C CYS A 60 8.88 -9.39 6.21
N ARG A 61 9.59 -10.35 6.81
CA ARG A 61 9.08 -11.72 6.96
C ARG A 61 7.84 -11.84 7.87
N VAL A 62 7.51 -10.76 8.61
CA VAL A 62 6.37 -10.74 9.55
C VAL A 62 5.14 -10.09 8.93
N CYS A 63 5.31 -8.91 8.31
CA CYS A 63 4.19 -8.09 7.84
C CYS A 63 4.16 -7.82 6.34
N HIS A 64 5.15 -8.30 5.58
CA HIS A 64 5.32 -8.13 4.14
C HIS A 64 5.51 -6.67 3.66
N ASN A 65 5.72 -5.72 4.60
CA ASN A 65 6.14 -4.36 4.23
C ASN A 65 7.57 -4.36 3.69
N ILE A 66 7.92 -3.37 2.87
CA ILE A 66 9.32 -3.19 2.44
C ILE A 66 10.22 -2.82 3.61
N SER A 67 11.47 -3.30 3.56
CA SER A 67 12.44 -3.09 4.62
C SER A 67 13.86 -3.26 4.08
N ASP A 68 14.83 -2.65 4.74
CA ASP A 68 16.27 -2.90 4.51
C ASP A 68 16.76 -4.14 5.26
N THR A 69 15.97 -4.63 6.22
CA THR A 69 16.25 -5.79 7.07
C THR A 69 15.16 -6.85 6.97
N GLU A 70 15.40 -8.06 7.49
CA GLU A 70 14.41 -9.16 7.44
C GLU A 70 13.15 -8.90 8.25
N VAL A 71 13.25 -8.09 9.30
CA VAL A 71 12.12 -7.60 10.11
C VAL A 71 12.14 -6.08 10.06
N CYS A 72 11.05 -5.46 9.59
CA CYS A 72 10.99 -4.01 9.43
C CYS A 72 11.01 -3.27 10.78
N PRO A 73 11.36 -1.96 10.79
CA PRO A 73 11.37 -1.16 12.01
C PRO A 73 10.03 -1.19 12.77
N ILE A 74 8.90 -1.22 12.06
CA ILE A 74 7.57 -1.29 12.69
C ILE A 74 7.39 -2.59 13.47
N CYS A 75 7.74 -3.75 12.88
CA CYS A 75 7.58 -5.05 13.53
C CYS A 75 8.62 -5.31 14.64
N SER A 76 9.76 -4.61 14.63
CA SER A 76 10.80 -4.72 15.66
C SER A 76 10.64 -3.71 16.81
N ASP A 77 9.73 -2.75 16.68
CA ASP A 77 9.46 -1.76 17.73
C ASP A 77 8.63 -2.36 18.85
N THR A 78 9.24 -2.51 20.02
CA THR A 78 8.61 -3.07 21.22
C THR A 78 7.61 -2.14 21.90
N HIS A 79 7.54 -0.86 21.50
CA HIS A 79 6.56 0.08 22.03
C HIS A 79 5.19 -0.04 21.33
N ARG A 80 5.13 -0.76 20.21
CA ARG A 80 3.88 -0.97 19.49
C ARG A 80 3.03 -2.08 20.08
N ASP A 81 1.71 -1.92 19.98
CA ASP A 81 0.76 -2.95 20.41
C ASP A 81 0.77 -4.12 19.42
N ALA A 82 1.45 -5.20 19.79
CA ALA A 82 1.52 -6.42 19.00
C ALA A 82 0.20 -7.20 18.96
N SER A 83 -0.77 -6.84 19.79
CA SER A 83 -2.08 -7.51 19.82
C SER A 83 -3.08 -6.97 18.79
N THR A 84 -2.73 -5.87 18.10
CA THR A 84 -3.57 -5.24 17.08
C THR A 84 -2.86 -5.23 15.72
N ILE A 85 -3.51 -5.77 14.69
CA ILE A 85 -2.97 -5.82 13.31
C ILE A 85 -3.87 -5.04 12.38
N CYS A 86 -3.32 -4.03 11.70
CA CYS A 86 -3.98 -3.35 10.59
C CYS A 86 -3.60 -4.03 9.26
N VAL A 87 -4.59 -4.63 8.61
CA VAL A 87 -4.44 -5.28 7.31
C VAL A 87 -4.68 -4.25 6.21
N VAL A 88 -3.70 -4.10 5.35
CA VAL A 88 -3.71 -3.12 4.24
C VAL A 88 -3.41 -3.82 2.91
N GLU A 89 -3.83 -3.21 1.81
CA GLU A 89 -3.61 -3.75 0.48
C GLU A 89 -2.14 -3.67 0.08
N ASN A 90 -1.51 -2.51 0.30
CA ASN A 90 -0.17 -2.24 -0.20
C ASN A 90 0.64 -1.31 0.75
N ILE A 91 1.90 -1.12 0.39
CA ILE A 91 2.86 -0.35 1.18
C ILE A 91 2.46 1.14 1.32
N ARG A 92 1.80 1.71 0.29
CA ARG A 92 1.34 3.12 0.34
C ARG A 92 0.30 3.32 1.43
N ASP A 93 -0.52 2.31 1.69
CA ASP A 93 -1.53 2.36 2.75
C ASP A 93 -0.87 2.35 4.13
N VAL A 94 0.21 1.55 4.32
CA VAL A 94 1.01 1.63 5.55
C VAL A 94 1.52 3.06 5.77
N MET A 95 2.11 3.67 4.74
CA MET A 95 2.61 5.04 4.81
C MET A 95 1.51 6.05 5.12
N ALA A 96 0.32 5.88 4.52
CA ALA A 96 -0.82 6.75 4.75
C ALA A 96 -1.31 6.68 6.20
N VAL A 97 -1.42 5.47 6.77
CA VAL A 97 -1.83 5.28 8.17
C VAL A 97 -0.77 5.80 9.13
N GLU A 98 0.52 5.50 8.91
CA GLU A 98 1.62 6.01 9.74
C GLU A 98 1.68 7.55 9.77
N ASN A 99 1.43 8.20 8.63
CA ASN A 99 1.41 9.66 8.56
C ASN A 99 0.32 10.30 9.44
N THR A 100 -0.72 9.57 9.82
CA THR A 100 -1.74 10.06 10.75
C THR A 100 -1.23 10.18 12.19
N GLN A 101 -0.22 9.40 12.56
CA GLN A 101 0.30 9.27 13.92
C GLN A 101 -0.77 8.84 14.96
N GLN A 102 -1.86 8.21 14.50
CA GLN A 102 -2.97 7.78 15.37
C GLN A 102 -2.99 6.26 15.61
N TYR A 103 -2.17 5.50 14.89
CA TYR A 103 -2.13 4.05 14.99
C TYR A 103 -0.82 3.56 15.60
N GLY A 104 -0.93 2.83 16.70
CA GLY A 104 0.22 2.29 17.42
C GLY A 104 0.38 0.77 17.34
N GLY A 105 -0.43 0.08 16.53
CA GLY A 105 -0.34 -1.36 16.33
C GLY A 105 0.62 -1.79 15.23
N LEU A 106 0.52 -3.06 14.83
CA LEU A 106 1.32 -3.66 13.76
C LEU A 106 0.52 -3.75 12.46
N TYR A 107 1.21 -3.98 11.35
CA TYR A 107 0.58 -4.10 10.02
C TYR A 107 0.68 -5.51 9.46
N HIS A 108 -0.16 -5.77 8.46
CA HIS A 108 -0.03 -6.89 7.54
C HIS A 108 -0.37 -6.41 6.12
N VAL A 109 0.60 -6.46 5.23
CA VAL A 109 0.46 -6.03 3.82
C VAL A 109 0.10 -7.23 2.98
N LEU A 110 -1.07 -7.19 2.34
CA LEU A 110 -1.55 -8.30 1.50
C LEU A 110 -0.82 -8.40 0.15
N GLY A 111 -0.28 -7.28 -0.35
CA GLY A 111 0.32 -7.21 -1.68
C GLY A 111 -0.69 -7.05 -2.82
N GLY A 112 -1.98 -6.96 -2.51
CA GLY A 112 -3.11 -6.78 -3.43
C GLY A 112 -4.44 -7.10 -2.78
N ILE A 113 -5.49 -7.17 -3.60
CA ILE A 113 -6.84 -7.61 -3.23
C ILE A 113 -7.33 -8.69 -4.19
N ILE A 114 -8.28 -9.50 -3.78
CA ILE A 114 -8.89 -10.51 -4.65
C ILE A 114 -9.62 -9.79 -5.79
N SER A 115 -9.13 -10.00 -7.02
CA SER A 115 -9.70 -9.42 -8.24
C SER A 115 -9.74 -10.48 -9.35
N PRO A 116 -10.86 -11.20 -9.50
CA PRO A 116 -11.00 -12.21 -10.56
C PRO A 116 -10.83 -11.63 -11.97
N MET A 117 -11.20 -10.36 -12.17
CA MET A 117 -11.05 -9.69 -13.46
C MET A 117 -9.58 -9.47 -13.84
N ASP A 118 -8.71 -9.27 -12.83
CA ASP A 118 -7.25 -9.11 -13.00
C ASP A 118 -6.52 -10.45 -12.86
N GLY A 119 -7.23 -11.55 -12.62
CA GLY A 119 -6.66 -12.86 -12.41
C GLY A 119 -6.01 -13.07 -11.04
N ILE A 120 -6.30 -12.20 -10.06
CA ILE A 120 -5.74 -12.27 -8.71
C ILE A 120 -6.68 -13.06 -7.80
N GLY A 121 -6.24 -14.24 -7.38
CA GLY A 121 -6.93 -15.11 -6.43
C GLY A 121 -6.40 -14.95 -5.00
N PRO A 122 -7.05 -15.64 -4.03
CA PRO A 122 -6.62 -15.61 -2.62
C PRO A 122 -5.22 -16.14 -2.37
N SER A 123 -4.70 -17.01 -3.25
CA SER A 123 -3.35 -17.58 -3.17
C SER A 123 -2.25 -16.66 -3.69
N ASP A 124 -2.62 -15.59 -4.40
CA ASP A 124 -1.68 -14.65 -5.00
C ASP A 124 -1.36 -13.47 -4.07
N ILE A 125 -2.03 -13.42 -2.91
CA ILE A 125 -1.87 -12.38 -1.89
C ILE A 125 -1.66 -12.99 -0.50
N GLU A 126 -1.12 -12.22 0.43
CA GLU A 126 -0.59 -12.70 1.72
C GLU A 126 -1.69 -12.92 2.80
N ILE A 127 -2.78 -13.64 2.45
CA ILE A 127 -3.84 -13.97 3.41
C ILE A 127 -3.46 -15.16 4.30
N ASP A 128 -2.85 -16.20 3.74
CA ASP A 128 -2.51 -17.39 4.52
C ASP A 128 -1.43 -17.09 5.57
N SER A 129 -0.51 -16.18 5.30
CA SER A 129 0.47 -15.68 6.27
C SER A 129 -0.18 -14.86 7.40
N LEU A 130 -1.24 -14.07 7.10
CA LEU A 130 -2.05 -13.42 8.12
C LEU A 130 -2.73 -14.44 9.04
N VAL A 131 -3.39 -15.44 8.46
CA VAL A 131 -4.08 -16.50 9.21
C VAL A 131 -3.10 -17.23 10.13
N LYS A 132 -1.91 -17.59 9.62
CA LYS A 132 -0.86 -18.22 10.41
C LYS A 132 -0.44 -17.34 11.59
N ARG A 133 -0.25 -16.04 11.34
CA ARG A 133 0.14 -15.08 12.39
C ARG A 133 -0.91 -14.97 13.49
N VAL A 134 -2.20 -14.97 13.14
CA VAL A 134 -3.30 -14.97 14.11
C VAL A 134 -3.36 -16.31 14.86
N ALA A 135 -3.16 -17.42 14.17
CA ALA A 135 -3.15 -18.77 14.76
C ALA A 135 -2.02 -19.00 15.80
N GLU A 136 -0.89 -18.31 15.65
CA GLU A 136 0.22 -18.33 16.60
C GLU A 136 -0.15 -17.68 17.96
N GLY A 137 -1.25 -16.93 18.01
CA GLY A 137 -1.83 -16.32 19.20
C GLY A 137 -1.27 -14.94 19.53
N GLY A 138 -1.88 -14.30 20.54
CA GLY A 138 -1.49 -12.95 20.98
C GLY A 138 -2.17 -11.81 20.22
N VAL A 139 -2.84 -12.08 19.09
CA VAL A 139 -3.62 -11.09 18.34
C VAL A 139 -5.03 -11.04 18.88
N ARG A 140 -5.47 -9.87 19.33
CA ARG A 140 -6.81 -9.62 19.84
C ARG A 140 -7.74 -8.95 18.81
N GLU A 141 -7.16 -8.11 17.94
CA GLU A 141 -7.91 -7.38 16.94
C GLU A 141 -7.20 -7.38 15.59
N VAL A 142 -7.98 -7.59 14.53
CA VAL A 142 -7.55 -7.38 13.15
C VAL A 142 -8.44 -6.31 12.52
N ILE A 143 -7.82 -5.17 12.19
CA ILE A 143 -8.47 -4.03 11.52
C ILE A 143 -8.32 -4.20 10.02
N LEU A 144 -9.42 -4.35 9.28
CA LEU A 144 -9.43 -4.46 7.83
C LEU A 144 -9.47 -3.06 7.22
N ALA A 145 -8.35 -2.58 6.72
CA ALA A 145 -8.17 -1.25 6.14
C ALA A 145 -7.98 -1.35 4.61
N LEU A 146 -8.86 -2.11 3.94
CA LEU A 146 -8.84 -2.28 2.49
C LEU A 146 -9.72 -1.23 1.79
N SER A 147 -9.51 -1.08 0.48
CA SER A 147 -10.29 -0.16 -0.35
C SER A 147 -11.79 -0.43 -0.26
N SER A 148 -12.60 0.64 -0.36
CA SER A 148 -14.08 0.55 -0.31
C SER A 148 -14.68 0.18 -1.67
N THR A 149 -14.04 -0.75 -2.40
CA THR A 149 -14.48 -1.31 -3.68
C THR A 149 -15.14 -2.67 -3.46
N MET A 150 -15.75 -3.22 -4.52
CA MET A 150 -16.33 -4.56 -4.49
C MET A 150 -15.26 -5.63 -4.21
N GLU A 151 -14.08 -5.46 -4.80
CA GLU A 151 -12.92 -6.33 -4.61
C GLU A 151 -12.40 -6.27 -3.17
N GLY A 152 -12.32 -5.06 -2.59
CA GLY A 152 -11.94 -4.85 -1.19
C GLY A 152 -12.95 -5.48 -0.23
N ASP A 153 -14.25 -5.31 -0.48
CA ASP A 153 -15.32 -5.94 0.34
C ASP A 153 -15.29 -7.48 0.19
N THR A 154 -15.03 -8.01 -1.02
CA THR A 154 -14.86 -9.45 -1.26
C THR A 154 -13.66 -9.99 -0.49
N THR A 155 -12.54 -9.27 -0.50
CA THR A 155 -11.33 -9.64 0.23
C THR A 155 -11.56 -9.61 1.74
N ASN A 156 -12.23 -8.58 2.26
CA ASN A 156 -12.63 -8.49 3.67
C ASN A 156 -13.49 -9.69 4.08
N PHE A 157 -14.48 -10.04 3.27
CA PHE A 157 -15.34 -11.20 3.53
C PHE A 157 -14.54 -12.51 3.53
N TYR A 158 -13.62 -12.69 2.58
CA TYR A 158 -12.77 -13.89 2.53
C TYR A 158 -11.88 -14.00 3.77
N ILE A 159 -11.23 -12.90 4.18
CA ILE A 159 -10.39 -12.85 5.38
C ILE A 159 -11.23 -13.17 6.62
N SER A 160 -12.43 -12.57 6.76
CA SER A 160 -13.31 -12.82 7.90
C SER A 160 -13.70 -14.29 8.03
N ARG A 161 -13.95 -14.97 6.91
CA ARG A 161 -14.23 -16.42 6.91
C ARG A 161 -13.03 -17.27 7.31
N LYS A 162 -11.83 -16.87 6.87
CA LYS A 162 -10.58 -17.56 7.24
C LYS A 162 -10.24 -17.39 8.72
N LEU A 163 -10.55 -16.24 9.30
CA LEU A 163 -10.29 -15.92 10.70
C LEU A 163 -11.41 -16.36 11.66
N ALA A 164 -12.58 -16.72 11.16
CA ALA A 164 -13.73 -17.16 11.97
C ALA A 164 -13.43 -18.27 13.00
N PRO A 165 -12.48 -19.22 12.79
CA PRO A 165 -12.14 -20.22 13.79
C PRO A 165 -11.33 -19.68 14.98
N TYR A 166 -10.80 -18.46 14.90
CA TYR A 166 -9.90 -17.87 15.90
C TYR A 166 -10.66 -16.86 16.78
N ASP A 167 -10.27 -16.76 18.06
CA ASP A 167 -10.82 -15.78 19.00
C ASP A 167 -10.14 -14.41 18.79
N VAL A 168 -10.53 -13.73 17.73
CA VAL A 168 -10.01 -12.43 17.33
C VAL A 168 -11.15 -11.51 16.89
N GLU A 169 -11.13 -10.27 17.37
CA GLU A 169 -12.08 -9.23 16.94
C GLU A 169 -11.71 -8.76 15.53
N LEU A 170 -12.72 -8.64 14.66
CA LEU A 170 -12.57 -8.08 13.33
C LEU A 170 -13.26 -6.73 13.27
N SER A 171 -12.52 -5.70 12.93
CA SER A 171 -13.04 -4.35 12.69
C SER A 171 -12.70 -3.88 11.28
N VAL A 172 -13.44 -2.88 10.80
CA VAL A 172 -13.21 -2.25 9.50
C VAL A 172 -13.06 -0.76 9.74
N ILE A 173 -12.14 -0.10 9.03
CA ILE A 173 -12.00 1.37 9.14
C ILE A 173 -13.34 2.05 8.81
N ALA A 174 -13.66 3.09 9.58
CA ALA A 174 -14.90 3.83 9.39
C ALA A 174 -15.01 4.40 7.98
N ARG A 175 -16.19 4.23 7.39
CA ARG A 175 -16.53 4.77 6.07
C ARG A 175 -17.55 5.88 6.26
N GLY A 176 -17.27 7.05 5.70
CA GLY A 176 -18.16 8.20 5.89
C GLY A 176 -17.77 9.40 5.07
N ILE A 177 -18.34 10.54 5.41
CA ILE A 177 -18.14 11.81 4.74
C ILE A 177 -16.78 12.37 5.18
N SER A 178 -15.98 12.85 4.22
CA SER A 178 -14.68 13.45 4.49
C SER A 178 -14.84 14.75 5.29
N VAL A 179 -13.84 15.05 6.12
CA VAL A 179 -13.83 16.30 6.89
C VAL A 179 -13.69 17.49 5.95
N GLY A 180 -14.66 18.40 6.03
CA GLY A 180 -14.70 19.60 5.17
C GLY A 180 -15.55 19.45 3.91
N ASP A 181 -16.07 18.25 3.60
CA ASP A 181 -16.97 18.06 2.48
C ASP A 181 -18.40 18.52 2.82
N GLU A 182 -19.09 19.09 1.84
CA GLU A 182 -20.51 19.44 1.93
C GLU A 182 -21.37 18.25 1.52
N LEU A 183 -22.50 18.03 2.22
CA LEU A 183 -23.36 16.87 1.98
C LEU A 183 -23.93 16.81 0.57
N GLU A 184 -24.15 17.95 -0.09
CA GLU A 184 -24.68 18.00 -1.44
C GLU A 184 -23.73 17.49 -2.53
N TYR A 185 -22.40 17.46 -2.25
CA TYR A 185 -21.38 16.95 -3.18
C TYR A 185 -20.96 15.53 -2.89
N THR A 186 -21.48 14.95 -1.79
CA THR A 186 -21.19 13.56 -1.43
C THR A 186 -22.03 12.61 -2.28
N ASP A 187 -21.42 11.56 -2.82
CA ASP A 187 -22.17 10.56 -3.59
C ASP A 187 -23.20 9.81 -2.71
N GLU A 188 -24.29 9.37 -3.33
CA GLU A 188 -25.44 8.77 -2.63
C GLU A 188 -25.06 7.52 -1.83
N VAL A 189 -24.10 6.71 -2.30
CA VAL A 189 -23.67 5.46 -1.64
C VAL A 189 -22.90 5.80 -0.36
N THR A 190 -21.96 6.73 -0.43
CA THR A 190 -21.18 7.21 0.72
C THR A 190 -22.09 7.85 1.76
N LEU A 191 -23.00 8.73 1.33
CA LEU A 191 -23.96 9.40 2.23
C LEU A 191 -24.89 8.38 2.90
N GLY A 192 -25.42 7.42 2.13
CA GLY A 192 -26.27 6.35 2.66
C GLY A 192 -25.55 5.50 3.70
N ARG A 193 -24.31 5.09 3.44
CA ARG A 193 -23.47 4.33 4.39
C ARG A 193 -23.16 5.14 5.65
N ALA A 194 -22.85 6.43 5.51
CA ALA A 194 -22.59 7.32 6.65
C ALA A 194 -23.82 7.43 7.57
N ILE A 195 -25.03 7.52 7.02
CA ILE A 195 -26.29 7.55 7.78
C ILE A 195 -26.54 6.22 8.51
N ILE A 196 -26.32 5.09 7.84
CA ILE A 196 -26.50 3.75 8.42
C ILE A 196 -25.53 3.55 9.59
N ASN A 197 -24.25 3.90 9.39
CA ASN A 197 -23.16 3.70 10.35
C ASN A 197 -22.93 4.90 11.28
N ARG A 198 -23.91 5.81 11.39
CA ARG A 198 -23.79 7.01 12.23
C ARG A 198 -23.46 6.68 13.69
N THR A 199 -22.55 7.42 14.26
CA THR A 199 -22.19 7.31 15.68
C THR A 199 -23.11 8.17 16.56
N LYS A 200 -23.37 7.69 17.78
CA LYS A 200 -24.13 8.50 18.76
C LYS A 200 -23.24 9.64 19.26
N MET A 201 -23.75 10.86 19.23
CA MET A 201 -23.14 11.95 19.98
C MET A 201 -23.36 11.70 21.48
N THR A 202 -22.30 11.28 22.17
CA THR A 202 -22.27 11.31 23.64
C THR A 202 -21.89 12.74 24.03
N GLY A 203 -22.89 13.53 24.43
CA GLY A 203 -22.62 14.81 25.09
C GLY A 203 -21.85 14.53 26.39
N LYS A 204 -20.67 15.18 26.52
CA LYS A 204 -20.03 15.36 27.83
C LYS A 204 -20.78 16.41 28.61
#